data_e3e50a7a65c490c0c2ca2e3ef09ff019
#
_entry.id   e3e50a7a65c490c0c2ca2e3ef09ff019
#
_cell.length_a   1.000
_cell.length_b   1.000
_cell.length_c   1.000
_cell.angle_alpha   90.00
_cell.angle_beta   90.00
_cell.angle_gamma   90.00
#
_symmetry.space_group_name_H-M   'P 1'
#
loop_
_entity.id
_entity.type
_entity.pdbx_description
1 polymer ?
#
loop_
_entity_poly.entity_id
_entity_poly.type
_entity_poly.pdbx_seq_one_letter_code
_entity_poly.pdbx_strand_id
1 'polypeptide(L)'
;MAQTPEPGGVSIIKDEFKFPSLEVVIDSVLKRSAMVRFRKNNIGVTKSALASERIYWSKNLGAQADTRYGNLSNFATSEDGFSNTAALTTSKQFNYSVGFFVKFPLFDGLNRKNQIRLAKFEVDAAKDMLEFEKEQLRKRVIVLYQDLILKQKILQIKSRSLGDGRVNMQMVEKEFRNGIVPIAEYVRIVGITESMEADYAKAMSEFITTKLLLEDMAGFVLGLTRLN
;
A
#
# COMPACT_ATOMS: atom_id res chain seq x y z
N MET A 1 -13.09 -52.20 46.18
CA MET A 1 -12.56 -52.07 44.85
C MET A 1 -12.63 -50.61 44.51
N ALA A 2 -11.53 -49.89 44.60
CA ALA A 2 -11.45 -48.46 44.28
C ALA A 2 -10.78 -48.34 42.90
N GLN A 3 -11.50 -47.74 41.94
CA GLN A 3 -10.99 -47.42 40.62
C GLN A 3 -10.14 -46.14 40.71
N THR A 4 -8.87 -46.24 40.37
CA THR A 4 -7.97 -45.13 40.15
C THR A 4 -8.34 -44.46 38.81
N PRO A 5 -8.49 -43.11 38.73
CA PRO A 5 -8.67 -42.41 37.47
C PRO A 5 -7.36 -42.38 36.68
N GLU A 6 -7.43 -42.76 35.40
CA GLU A 6 -6.31 -42.60 34.48
C GLU A 6 -6.00 -41.11 34.24
N PRO A 7 -4.73 -40.75 34.09
CA PRO A 7 -4.37 -39.38 33.77
C PRO A 7 -4.75 -39.07 32.30
N GLY A 8 -5.69 -38.16 32.14
CA GLY A 8 -6.12 -37.66 30.85
C GLY A 8 -4.92 -37.23 29.98
N GLY A 9 -4.72 -37.97 28.91
CA GLY A 9 -3.73 -37.62 27.89
C GLY A 9 -4.06 -36.23 27.32
N VAL A 10 -3.16 -35.28 27.56
CA VAL A 10 -3.13 -34.03 26.85
C VAL A 10 -2.87 -34.36 25.37
N SER A 11 -3.91 -34.36 24.58
CA SER A 11 -3.78 -34.41 23.13
C SER A 11 -3.03 -33.14 22.71
N ILE A 12 -1.73 -33.26 22.53
CA ILE A 12 -0.93 -32.25 21.83
C ILE A 12 -1.52 -32.21 20.44
N ILE A 13 -2.34 -31.18 20.18
CA ILE A 13 -2.80 -30.81 18.85
C ILE A 13 -1.52 -30.58 18.07
N LYS A 14 -1.11 -31.56 17.26
CA LYS A 14 -0.15 -31.40 16.19
C LYS A 14 -0.85 -30.54 15.12
N ASP A 15 -1.02 -29.25 15.38
CA ASP A 15 -1.19 -28.30 14.30
C ASP A 15 0.04 -28.43 13.42
N GLU A 16 -0.13 -29.06 12.28
CA GLU A 16 0.86 -29.06 11.22
C GLU A 16 1.02 -27.61 10.79
N PHE A 17 1.94 -26.89 11.41
CA PHE A 17 2.35 -25.56 11.00
C PHE A 17 2.89 -25.64 9.57
N LYS A 18 1.98 -25.58 8.61
CA LYS A 18 2.31 -25.61 7.20
C LYS A 18 2.75 -24.20 6.81
N PHE A 19 4.04 -24.02 6.57
CA PHE A 19 4.56 -22.78 6.05
C PHE A 19 3.90 -22.54 4.66
N PRO A 20 3.22 -21.41 4.46
CA PRO A 20 2.50 -21.14 3.22
C PRO A 20 3.46 -21.03 2.05
N SER A 21 3.01 -21.43 0.86
CA SER A 21 3.82 -21.26 -0.35
C SER A 21 4.06 -19.78 -0.67
N LEU A 22 5.17 -19.49 -1.33
CA LEU A 22 5.56 -18.13 -1.72
C LEU A 22 4.43 -17.40 -2.47
N GLU A 23 3.74 -18.10 -3.39
CA GLU A 23 2.66 -17.51 -4.19
C GLU A 23 1.46 -17.07 -3.31
N VAL A 24 1.09 -17.86 -2.31
CA VAL A 24 0.03 -17.49 -1.35
C VAL A 24 0.40 -16.23 -0.57
N VAL A 25 1.66 -16.11 -0.16
CA VAL A 25 2.14 -14.92 0.55
C VAL A 25 2.11 -13.70 -0.37
N ILE A 26 2.60 -13.83 -1.61
CA ILE A 26 2.59 -12.75 -2.60
C ILE A 26 1.17 -12.27 -2.86
N ASP A 27 0.23 -13.17 -3.12
CA ASP A 27 -1.16 -12.83 -3.41
C ASP A 27 -1.83 -12.11 -2.24
N SER A 28 -1.57 -12.55 -1.01
CA SER A 28 -2.09 -11.90 0.18
C SER A 28 -1.55 -10.48 0.34
N VAL A 29 -0.23 -10.30 0.18
CA VAL A 29 0.43 -8.99 0.25
C VAL A 29 -0.11 -8.04 -0.83
N LEU A 30 -0.25 -8.51 -2.07
CA LEU A 30 -0.79 -7.69 -3.17
C LEU A 30 -2.23 -7.25 -2.91
N LYS A 31 -3.08 -8.14 -2.36
CA LYS A 31 -4.47 -7.81 -2.01
C LYS A 31 -4.56 -6.81 -0.86
N ARG A 32 -3.70 -6.92 0.14
CA ARG A 32 -3.71 -6.08 1.33
C ARG A 32 -3.05 -4.72 1.11
N SER A 33 -2.09 -4.62 0.20
CA SER A 33 -1.27 -3.42 0.00
C SER A 33 -2.11 -2.16 -0.25
N ALA A 34 -1.94 -1.17 0.63
CA ALA A 34 -2.55 0.15 0.49
C ALA A 34 -2.02 0.89 -0.75
N MET A 35 -0.73 0.70 -1.10
CA MET A 35 -0.13 1.31 -2.28
C MET A 35 -0.74 0.76 -3.57
N VAL A 36 -0.95 -0.54 -3.67
CA VAL A 36 -1.64 -1.16 -4.82
C VAL A 36 -3.06 -0.63 -4.95
N ARG A 37 -3.80 -0.48 -3.83
CA ARG A 37 -5.15 0.12 -3.84
C ARG A 37 -5.11 1.58 -4.28
N PHE A 38 -4.15 2.36 -3.80
CA PHE A 38 -3.97 3.75 -4.20
C PHE A 38 -3.72 3.86 -5.70
N ARG A 39 -2.79 3.06 -6.27
CA ARG A 39 -2.52 3.04 -7.71
C ARG A 39 -3.75 2.63 -8.53
N LYS A 40 -4.50 1.64 -8.05
CA LYS A 40 -5.77 1.21 -8.68
C LYS A 40 -6.79 2.34 -8.69
N ASN A 41 -6.94 3.07 -7.60
CA ASN A 41 -7.84 4.23 -7.53
C ASN A 41 -7.39 5.36 -8.46
N ASN A 42 -6.08 5.58 -8.59
CA ASN A 42 -5.53 6.57 -9.50
C ASN A 42 -5.88 6.29 -10.98
N ILE A 43 -5.95 5.02 -11.38
CA ILE A 43 -6.48 4.64 -12.71
C ILE A 43 -7.95 5.10 -12.85
N GLY A 44 -8.74 5.01 -11.79
CA GLY A 44 -10.11 5.53 -11.77
C GLY A 44 -10.16 7.03 -12.01
N VAL A 45 -9.29 7.78 -11.32
CA VAL A 45 -9.17 9.25 -11.47
C VAL A 45 -8.80 9.63 -12.90
N THR A 46 -7.75 9.02 -13.46
CA THR A 46 -7.33 9.32 -14.84
C THR A 46 -8.37 8.92 -15.89
N LYS A 47 -9.09 7.79 -15.69
CA LYS A 47 -10.23 7.42 -16.54
C LYS A 47 -11.37 8.45 -16.47
N SER A 48 -11.67 8.98 -15.29
CA SER A 48 -12.69 10.02 -15.13
C SER A 48 -12.24 11.32 -15.80
N ALA A 49 -10.96 11.68 -15.70
CA ALA A 49 -10.38 12.81 -16.41
C ALA A 49 -10.51 12.65 -17.93
N LEU A 50 -10.18 11.46 -18.47
CA LEU A 50 -10.39 11.15 -19.89
C LEU A 50 -11.86 11.26 -20.32
N ALA A 51 -12.80 10.79 -19.48
CA ALA A 51 -14.22 10.92 -19.75
C ALA A 51 -14.65 12.39 -19.78
N SER A 52 -14.19 13.20 -18.81
CA SER A 52 -14.42 14.64 -18.78
C SER A 52 -13.86 15.34 -20.01
N GLU A 53 -12.64 14.95 -20.43
CA GLU A 53 -12.09 15.46 -21.66
C GLU A 53 -12.96 15.14 -22.88
N ARG A 54 -13.56 13.98 -22.98
CA ARG A 54 -14.42 13.61 -24.11
C ARG A 54 -15.68 14.47 -24.21
N ILE A 55 -16.26 14.87 -23.10
CA ILE A 55 -17.49 15.69 -23.05
C ILE A 55 -17.22 17.19 -22.90
N TYR A 56 -15.96 17.60 -22.76
CA TYR A 56 -15.56 18.99 -22.51
C TYR A 56 -16.11 19.99 -23.56
N TRP A 57 -16.35 19.56 -24.80
CA TRP A 57 -16.94 20.37 -25.84
C TRP A 57 -18.33 20.91 -25.45
N SER A 58 -19.08 20.18 -24.60
CA SER A 58 -20.42 20.56 -24.16
C SER A 58 -20.42 21.84 -23.32
N LYS A 59 -19.29 22.24 -22.73
CA LYS A 59 -19.16 23.55 -22.05
C LYS A 59 -19.44 24.74 -22.95
N ASN A 60 -19.31 24.54 -24.28
CA ASN A 60 -19.54 25.56 -25.27
C ASN A 60 -21.02 25.69 -25.68
N LEU A 61 -21.87 24.85 -25.16
CA LEU A 61 -23.32 24.89 -25.29
C LEU A 61 -23.91 25.27 -23.93
N GLY A 62 -24.79 26.25 -23.91
CA GLY A 62 -25.44 26.64 -22.67
C GLY A 62 -26.78 27.30 -22.87
N ALA A 63 -27.59 27.22 -21.82
CA ALA A 63 -28.78 28.05 -21.68
C ALA A 63 -28.47 29.14 -20.63
N GLN A 64 -28.91 30.35 -20.93
CA GLN A 64 -28.75 31.52 -20.08
C GLN A 64 -30.13 32.08 -19.77
N ALA A 65 -30.38 32.36 -18.51
CA ALA A 65 -31.57 33.06 -18.05
C ALA A 65 -31.12 34.25 -17.21
N ASP A 66 -31.43 35.43 -17.67
CA ASP A 66 -31.12 36.68 -16.99
C ASP A 66 -32.40 37.35 -16.50
N THR A 67 -32.39 37.78 -15.26
CA THR A 67 -33.45 38.59 -14.69
C THR A 67 -32.86 39.90 -14.17
N ARG A 68 -33.45 41.02 -14.57
CA ARG A 68 -32.99 42.33 -14.14
C ARG A 68 -34.19 43.17 -13.68
N TYR A 69 -34.11 43.64 -12.45
CA TYR A 69 -35.09 44.60 -11.90
C TYR A 69 -34.38 45.90 -11.55
N GLY A 70 -34.94 47.04 -11.98
CA GLY A 70 -34.36 48.34 -11.64
C GLY A 70 -34.84 49.45 -12.57
N ASN A 71 -34.26 50.63 -12.41
CA ASN A 71 -34.47 51.77 -13.30
C ASN A 71 -33.69 51.53 -14.60
N LEU A 72 -34.39 51.23 -15.68
CA LEU A 72 -33.82 51.02 -17.00
C LEU A 72 -34.12 52.25 -17.86
N SER A 73 -33.06 52.80 -18.43
CA SER A 73 -33.17 53.91 -19.41
C SER A 73 -33.34 53.34 -20.80
N ASN A 74 -34.48 53.51 -21.41
CA ASN A 74 -34.73 53.12 -22.77
C ASN A 74 -34.62 54.36 -23.67
N PHE A 75 -33.85 54.26 -24.76
CA PHE A 75 -33.89 55.24 -25.83
C PHE A 75 -35.09 54.93 -26.70
N ALA A 76 -36.12 55.78 -26.64
CA ALA A 76 -37.19 55.73 -27.59
C ALA A 76 -36.88 56.76 -28.71
N THR A 77 -36.62 56.26 -29.88
CA THR A 77 -36.58 57.11 -31.09
C THR A 77 -37.97 57.07 -31.74
N SER A 78 -38.71 58.16 -31.65
CA SER A 78 -39.92 58.30 -32.44
C SER A 78 -39.50 58.92 -33.80
N GLU A 79 -39.67 58.09 -34.82
CA GLU A 79 -39.55 58.55 -36.25
C GLU A 79 -40.88 59.10 -36.71
N ASP A 80 -41.27 60.28 -36.18
CA ASP A 80 -42.28 61.08 -36.83
C ASP A 80 -41.55 62.13 -37.67
N GLY A 81 -41.81 62.11 -38.95
CA GLY A 81 -41.07 62.73 -40.04
C GLY A 81 -40.70 64.21 -39.96
N PHE A 82 -40.67 64.86 -38.81
CA PHE A 82 -40.32 66.30 -38.68
C PHE A 82 -39.45 66.64 -37.41
N SER A 83 -39.14 65.74 -36.51
CA SER A 83 -38.19 66.03 -35.43
C SER A 83 -37.63 64.74 -34.77
N ASN A 84 -36.31 64.55 -34.87
CA ASN A 84 -35.57 63.53 -34.10
C ASN A 84 -35.51 63.97 -32.64
N THR A 85 -36.50 63.63 -31.82
CA THR A 85 -36.44 63.81 -30.34
C THR A 85 -36.10 62.49 -29.68
N ALA A 86 -34.87 62.37 -29.22
CA ALA A 86 -34.46 61.24 -28.38
C ALA A 86 -34.95 61.54 -26.93
N ALA A 87 -35.98 60.90 -26.47
CA ALA A 87 -36.42 60.96 -25.08
C ALA A 87 -35.87 59.83 -24.27
N LEU A 88 -35.10 60.16 -23.23
CA LEU A 88 -34.68 59.23 -22.21
C LEU A 88 -35.82 59.00 -21.20
N THR A 89 -36.52 57.89 -21.35
CA THR A 89 -37.55 57.52 -20.37
C THR A 89 -36.97 56.54 -19.39
N THR A 90 -36.82 56.92 -18.13
CA THR A 90 -36.39 56.07 -17.04
C THR A 90 -37.62 55.52 -16.33
N SER A 91 -37.86 54.21 -16.46
CA SER A 91 -38.94 53.54 -15.77
C SER A 91 -38.43 52.34 -14.98
N LYS A 92 -39.08 52.03 -13.84
CA LYS A 92 -38.84 50.80 -13.10
C LYS A 92 -39.46 49.66 -13.90
N GLN A 93 -38.59 48.79 -14.43
CA GLN A 93 -39.02 47.65 -15.24
C GLN A 93 -38.40 46.34 -14.71
N PHE A 94 -39.15 45.27 -14.87
CA PHE A 94 -38.68 43.92 -14.68
C PHE A 94 -38.43 43.31 -16.07
N ASN A 95 -37.16 43.06 -16.37
CA ASN A 95 -36.79 42.44 -17.62
C ASN A 95 -36.32 41.02 -17.35
N TYR A 96 -36.77 40.08 -18.14
CA TYR A 96 -36.28 38.72 -18.16
C TYR A 96 -35.88 38.37 -19.60
N SER A 97 -34.79 37.62 -19.72
CA SER A 97 -34.37 37.06 -20.99
C SER A 97 -33.95 35.62 -20.80
N VAL A 98 -34.36 34.78 -21.73
CA VAL A 98 -33.94 33.37 -21.82
C VAL A 98 -33.33 33.16 -23.17
N GLY A 99 -32.14 32.63 -23.21
CA GLY A 99 -31.41 32.40 -24.46
C GLY A 99 -30.57 31.14 -24.42
N PHE A 100 -30.26 30.63 -25.60
CA PHE A 100 -29.26 29.58 -25.77
C PHE A 100 -28.02 30.20 -26.42
N PHE A 101 -26.84 29.76 -25.99
CA PHE A 101 -25.60 30.19 -26.61
C PHE A 101 -24.78 29.03 -27.10
N VAL A 102 -24.06 29.23 -28.19
CA VAL A 102 -23.07 28.30 -28.74
C VAL A 102 -21.79 29.08 -28.97
N LYS A 103 -20.68 28.61 -28.35
CA LYS A 103 -19.34 29.22 -28.55
C LYS A 103 -18.49 28.27 -29.40
N PHE A 104 -17.79 28.81 -30.39
CA PHE A 104 -16.87 28.04 -31.23
C PHE A 104 -15.42 28.51 -31.03
N PRO A 105 -14.71 28.01 -29.97
CA PRO A 105 -13.31 28.31 -29.78
C PRO A 105 -12.47 27.52 -30.80
N LEU A 106 -11.90 28.19 -31.80
CA LEU A 106 -11.13 27.55 -32.87
C LEU A 106 -9.94 26.76 -32.35
N PHE A 107 -9.21 27.30 -31.37
CA PHE A 107 -8.06 26.64 -30.76
C PHE A 107 -8.45 25.31 -30.07
N ASP A 108 -9.52 25.32 -29.26
CA ASP A 108 -10.00 24.13 -28.56
C ASP A 108 -10.43 23.04 -29.54
N GLY A 109 -11.06 23.44 -30.67
CA GLY A 109 -11.47 22.50 -31.73
C GLY A 109 -10.27 21.80 -32.36
N LEU A 110 -9.25 22.54 -32.74
CA LEU A 110 -8.04 22.03 -33.42
C LEU A 110 -7.20 21.15 -32.45
N ASN A 111 -7.09 21.55 -31.16
CA ASN A 111 -6.26 20.85 -30.20
C ASN A 111 -6.98 19.67 -29.52
N ARG A 112 -8.29 19.52 -29.73
CA ARG A 112 -9.13 18.52 -29.06
C ARG A 112 -8.62 17.08 -29.16
N LYS A 113 -8.20 16.69 -30.36
CA LYS A 113 -7.65 15.35 -30.62
C LYS A 113 -6.39 15.08 -29.80
N ASN A 114 -5.54 16.08 -29.64
CA ASN A 114 -4.31 15.98 -28.86
C ASN A 114 -4.61 15.86 -27.36
N GLN A 115 -5.55 16.66 -26.84
CA GLN A 115 -5.98 16.60 -25.43
C GLN A 115 -6.55 15.23 -25.07
N ILE A 116 -7.43 14.66 -25.90
CA ILE A 116 -7.97 13.31 -25.68
C ILE A 116 -6.86 12.25 -25.77
N ARG A 117 -5.89 12.42 -26.67
CA ARG A 117 -4.74 11.50 -26.79
C ARG A 117 -3.84 11.57 -25.56
N LEU A 118 -3.56 12.78 -25.05
CA LEU A 118 -2.80 13.00 -23.83
C LEU A 118 -3.48 12.30 -22.65
N ALA A 119 -4.78 12.55 -22.43
CA ALA A 119 -5.54 11.92 -21.37
C ALA A 119 -5.59 10.37 -21.47
N LYS A 120 -5.54 9.81 -22.70
CA LYS A 120 -5.38 8.37 -22.90
C LYS A 120 -4.02 7.87 -22.40
N PHE A 121 -2.94 8.57 -22.78
CA PHE A 121 -1.60 8.21 -22.32
C PHE A 121 -1.46 8.31 -20.81
N GLU A 122 -2.11 9.28 -20.16
CA GLU A 122 -2.16 9.38 -18.70
C GLU A 122 -2.83 8.16 -18.05
N VAL A 123 -3.92 7.64 -18.66
CA VAL A 123 -4.55 6.38 -18.21
C VAL A 123 -3.60 5.19 -18.35
N ASP A 124 -2.90 5.10 -19.48
CA ASP A 124 -1.98 3.99 -19.71
C ASP A 124 -0.76 4.09 -18.79
N ALA A 125 -0.18 5.26 -18.60
CA ALA A 125 0.88 5.51 -17.62
C ALA A 125 0.45 5.14 -16.18
N ALA A 126 -0.80 5.43 -15.80
CA ALA A 126 -1.32 5.04 -14.49
C ALA A 126 -1.45 3.50 -14.34
N LYS A 127 -1.79 2.77 -15.42
CA LYS A 127 -1.80 1.30 -15.42
C LYS A 127 -0.39 0.73 -15.30
N ASP A 128 0.55 1.24 -16.08
CA ASP A 128 1.94 0.79 -16.05
C ASP A 128 2.55 1.03 -14.67
N MET A 129 2.22 2.16 -14.02
CA MET A 129 2.65 2.45 -12.66
C MET A 129 2.06 1.48 -11.62
N LEU A 130 0.82 1.01 -11.82
CA LEU A 130 0.25 -0.05 -10.98
C LEU A 130 1.00 -1.37 -11.14
N GLU A 131 1.30 -1.79 -12.36
CA GLU A 131 2.04 -3.03 -12.60
C GLU A 131 3.49 -2.94 -12.07
N PHE A 132 4.16 -1.81 -12.27
CA PHE A 132 5.46 -1.54 -11.68
C PHE A 132 5.45 -1.69 -10.14
N GLU A 133 4.43 -1.13 -9.48
CA GLU A 133 4.29 -1.23 -8.01
C GLU A 133 4.10 -2.68 -7.55
N LYS A 134 3.27 -3.46 -8.28
CA LYS A 134 3.08 -4.88 -7.99
C LYS A 134 4.38 -5.69 -8.15
N GLU A 135 5.16 -5.40 -9.19
CA GLU A 135 6.46 -6.05 -9.40
C GLU A 135 7.46 -5.72 -8.29
N GLN A 136 7.53 -4.47 -7.87
CA GLN A 136 8.40 -4.04 -6.76
C GLN A 136 8.01 -4.74 -5.47
N LEU A 137 6.71 -4.81 -5.20
CA LEU A 137 6.20 -5.48 -4.00
C LEU A 137 6.48 -6.98 -4.05
N ARG A 138 6.27 -7.62 -5.20
CA ARG A 138 6.60 -9.05 -5.41
C ARG A 138 8.09 -9.32 -5.16
N LYS A 139 8.99 -8.52 -5.72
CA LYS A 139 10.44 -8.63 -5.48
C LYS A 139 10.78 -8.53 -3.99
N ARG A 140 10.20 -7.56 -3.29
CA ARG A 140 10.41 -7.39 -1.84
C ARG A 140 9.94 -8.59 -1.04
N VAL A 141 8.76 -9.14 -1.36
CA VAL A 141 8.23 -10.35 -0.70
C VAL A 141 9.14 -11.55 -0.94
N ILE A 142 9.62 -11.76 -2.17
CA ILE A 142 10.54 -12.86 -2.49
C ILE A 142 11.81 -12.77 -1.63
N VAL A 143 12.41 -11.58 -1.53
CA VAL A 143 13.62 -11.37 -0.72
C VAL A 143 13.35 -11.66 0.76
N LEU A 144 12.29 -11.10 1.32
CA LEU A 144 11.94 -11.32 2.74
C LEU A 144 11.58 -12.78 3.04
N TYR A 145 10.91 -13.46 2.12
CA TYR A 145 10.55 -14.87 2.25
C TYR A 145 11.79 -15.77 2.29
N GLN A 146 12.76 -15.54 1.40
CA GLN A 146 14.03 -16.29 1.39
C GLN A 146 14.90 -15.95 2.60
N ASP A 147 14.93 -14.68 3.01
CA ASP A 147 15.63 -14.23 4.21
C ASP A 147 15.05 -14.90 5.48
N LEU A 148 13.73 -15.02 5.57
CA LEU A 148 13.08 -15.71 6.67
C LEU A 148 13.51 -17.20 6.78
N ILE A 149 13.53 -17.91 5.65
CA ILE A 149 13.98 -19.30 5.59
C ILE A 149 15.44 -19.42 6.02
N LEU A 150 16.30 -18.54 5.52
CA LEU A 150 17.73 -18.52 5.87
C LEU A 150 17.93 -18.27 7.36
N LYS A 151 17.25 -17.27 7.93
CA LYS A 151 17.35 -16.92 9.35
C LYS A 151 16.81 -18.01 10.27
N GLN A 152 15.74 -18.71 9.85
CA GLN A 152 15.27 -19.90 10.58
C GLN A 152 16.35 -20.99 10.63
N LYS A 153 17.04 -21.24 9.52
CA LYS A 153 18.12 -22.21 9.45
C LYS A 153 19.32 -21.80 10.31
N ILE A 154 19.71 -20.52 10.26
CA ILE A 154 20.79 -19.98 11.11
C ILE A 154 20.42 -20.13 12.59
N LEU A 155 19.20 -19.77 12.98
CA LEU A 155 18.71 -19.91 14.34
C LEU A 155 18.81 -21.37 14.84
N GLN A 156 18.45 -22.33 13.98
CA GLN A 156 18.55 -23.76 14.29
C GLN A 156 20.00 -24.20 14.52
N ILE A 157 20.94 -23.73 13.67
CA ILE A 157 22.37 -24.00 13.82
C ILE A 157 22.91 -23.41 15.13
N LYS A 158 22.60 -22.13 15.40
CA LYS A 158 23.04 -21.45 16.61
C LYS A 158 22.45 -22.07 17.89
N SER A 159 21.18 -22.52 17.83
CA SER A 159 20.55 -23.27 18.96
C SER A 159 21.28 -24.57 19.27
N ARG A 160 21.64 -25.34 18.22
CA ARG A 160 22.43 -26.59 18.41
C ARG A 160 23.82 -26.28 18.97
N SER A 161 24.53 -25.32 18.38
CA SER A 161 25.86 -24.91 18.83
C SER A 161 25.86 -24.47 20.30
N LEU A 162 24.86 -23.70 20.73
CA LEU A 162 24.70 -23.32 22.14
C LEU A 162 24.43 -24.53 23.04
N GLY A 163 23.60 -25.48 22.57
CA GLY A 163 23.39 -26.74 23.30
C GLY A 163 24.68 -27.52 23.55
N ASP A 164 25.47 -27.69 22.47
CA ASP A 164 26.77 -28.41 22.55
C ASP A 164 27.77 -27.63 23.44
N GLY A 165 27.80 -26.30 23.34
CA GLY A 165 28.63 -25.42 24.18
C GLY A 165 28.29 -25.53 25.67
N ARG A 166 27.00 -25.56 26.01
CA ARG A 166 26.54 -25.71 27.39
C ARG A 166 26.92 -27.08 27.97
N VAL A 167 26.82 -28.18 27.21
CA VAL A 167 27.26 -29.48 27.60
C VAL A 167 28.77 -29.49 27.86
N ASN A 168 29.57 -28.94 26.95
CA ASN A 168 31.02 -28.84 27.11
C ASN A 168 31.39 -28.00 28.35
N MET A 169 30.75 -26.87 28.59
CA MET A 169 30.96 -26.03 29.77
C MET A 169 30.67 -26.81 31.05
N GLN A 170 29.60 -27.59 31.14
CA GLN A 170 29.28 -28.43 32.31
C GLN A 170 30.34 -29.50 32.56
N MET A 171 30.87 -30.11 31.49
CA MET A 171 31.95 -31.08 31.60
C MET A 171 33.22 -30.45 32.17
N VAL A 172 33.66 -29.32 31.60
CA VAL A 172 34.86 -28.59 32.04
C VAL A 172 34.68 -28.03 33.47
N GLU A 173 33.49 -27.58 33.85
CA GLU A 173 33.19 -27.15 35.21
C GLU A 173 33.39 -28.31 36.21
N LYS A 174 32.93 -29.51 35.89
CA LYS A 174 33.12 -30.69 36.73
C LYS A 174 34.60 -31.07 36.86
N GLU A 175 35.35 -31.04 35.74
CA GLU A 175 36.79 -31.31 35.73
C GLU A 175 37.58 -30.27 36.52
N PHE A 176 37.21 -28.99 36.43
CA PHE A 176 37.81 -27.90 37.22
C PHE A 176 37.56 -28.11 38.72
N ARG A 177 36.35 -28.46 39.13
CA ARG A 177 36.02 -28.79 40.54
C ARG A 177 36.81 -29.99 41.06
N ASN A 178 37.17 -30.91 40.18
CA ASN A 178 37.99 -32.08 40.52
C ASN A 178 39.53 -31.77 40.46
N GLY A 179 39.91 -30.52 40.16
CA GLY A 179 41.31 -30.12 40.09
C GLY A 179 42.06 -30.62 38.84
N ILE A 180 41.36 -31.14 37.82
CA ILE A 180 41.91 -31.71 36.61
C ILE A 180 42.26 -30.58 35.58
N VAL A 181 41.40 -29.57 35.49
CA VAL A 181 41.52 -28.48 34.53
C VAL A 181 41.90 -27.17 35.24
N PRO A 182 42.89 -26.40 34.71
CA PRO A 182 43.27 -25.09 35.29
C PRO A 182 42.17 -24.04 35.09
N ILE A 183 42.11 -23.05 36.01
CA ILE A 183 41.11 -21.97 35.98
C ILE A 183 41.09 -21.19 34.66
N ALA A 184 42.25 -21.01 34.02
CA ALA A 184 42.35 -20.30 32.76
C ALA A 184 41.55 -21.00 31.64
N GLU A 185 41.57 -22.34 31.59
CA GLU A 185 40.82 -23.10 30.62
C GLU A 185 39.31 -23.06 30.91
N TYR A 186 38.93 -23.17 32.18
CA TYR A 186 37.53 -23.02 32.60
C TYR A 186 36.96 -21.64 32.17
N VAL A 187 37.67 -20.56 32.50
CA VAL A 187 37.24 -19.20 32.11
C VAL A 187 37.17 -19.02 30.58
N ARG A 188 38.09 -19.64 29.83
CA ARG A 188 38.06 -19.63 28.36
C ARG A 188 36.79 -20.30 27.81
N ILE A 189 36.40 -21.45 28.36
CA ILE A 189 35.21 -22.19 27.91
C ILE A 189 33.92 -21.44 28.31
N VAL A 190 33.88 -20.83 29.48
CA VAL A 190 32.77 -19.96 29.89
C VAL A 190 32.60 -18.83 28.90
N GLY A 191 33.65 -18.08 28.56
CA GLY A 191 33.60 -16.97 27.60
C GLY A 191 33.16 -17.41 26.20
N ILE A 192 33.58 -18.61 25.73
CA ILE A 192 33.10 -19.15 24.46
C ILE A 192 31.59 -19.45 24.52
N THR A 193 31.12 -20.03 25.62
CA THR A 193 29.70 -20.38 25.79
C THR A 193 28.82 -19.12 25.85
N GLU A 194 29.28 -18.09 26.59
CA GLU A 194 28.61 -16.77 26.61
C GLU A 194 28.53 -16.13 25.22
N SER A 195 29.61 -16.22 24.42
CA SER A 195 29.59 -15.75 23.03
C SER A 195 28.59 -16.53 22.19
N MET A 196 28.46 -17.87 22.35
CA MET A 196 27.46 -18.67 21.66
C MET A 196 26.02 -18.27 22.06
N GLU A 197 25.82 -17.93 23.33
CA GLU A 197 24.53 -17.46 23.84
C GLU A 197 24.14 -16.12 23.26
N ALA A 198 25.08 -15.16 23.17
CA ALA A 198 24.88 -13.88 22.49
C ALA A 198 24.56 -14.06 20.99
N ASP A 199 25.27 -14.95 20.31
CA ASP A 199 25.00 -15.29 18.91
C ASP A 199 23.62 -15.89 18.68
N TYR A 200 23.18 -16.79 19.57
CA TYR A 200 21.83 -17.36 19.53
C TYR A 200 20.76 -16.27 19.75
N ALA A 201 20.95 -15.42 20.76
CA ALA A 201 20.01 -14.32 21.04
C ALA A 201 19.89 -13.36 19.85
N LYS A 202 21.00 -13.05 19.19
CA LYS A 202 21.04 -12.25 17.96
C LYS A 202 20.25 -12.93 16.83
N ALA A 203 20.56 -14.20 16.55
CA ALA A 203 19.87 -14.95 15.50
C ALA A 203 18.36 -15.08 15.74
N MET A 204 17.94 -15.25 17.01
CA MET A 204 16.55 -15.28 17.42
C MET A 204 15.85 -13.94 17.15
N SER A 205 16.47 -12.83 17.51
CA SER A 205 15.94 -11.48 17.26
C SER A 205 15.78 -11.20 15.77
N GLU A 206 16.80 -11.54 14.95
CA GLU A 206 16.77 -11.36 13.51
C GLU A 206 15.66 -12.20 12.84
N PHE A 207 15.49 -13.44 13.26
CA PHE A 207 14.42 -14.31 12.79
C PHE A 207 13.03 -13.75 13.11
N ILE A 208 12.81 -13.36 14.37
CA ILE A 208 11.54 -12.80 14.83
C ILE A 208 11.21 -11.52 14.04
N THR A 209 12.18 -10.63 13.88
CA THR A 209 12.00 -9.36 13.16
C THR A 209 11.57 -9.61 11.71
N THR A 210 12.27 -10.49 10.98
CA THR A 210 11.93 -10.81 9.60
C THR A 210 10.56 -11.48 9.49
N LYS A 211 10.24 -12.38 10.45
CA LYS A 211 8.93 -13.03 10.52
C LYS A 211 7.81 -12.01 10.71
N LEU A 212 7.93 -11.10 11.67
CA LEU A 212 6.93 -10.08 11.94
C LEU A 212 6.73 -9.13 10.76
N LEU A 213 7.81 -8.75 10.07
CA LEU A 213 7.72 -7.90 8.88
C LEU A 213 6.92 -8.60 7.76
N LEU A 214 7.18 -9.88 7.53
CA LEU A 214 6.47 -10.62 6.50
C LEU A 214 5.01 -10.90 6.89
N GLU A 215 4.73 -11.19 8.17
CA GLU A 215 3.38 -11.35 8.72
C GLU A 215 2.56 -10.06 8.61
N ASP A 216 3.15 -8.92 8.95
CA ASP A 216 2.48 -7.62 8.81
C ASP A 216 2.12 -7.34 7.35
N MET A 217 3.04 -7.60 6.42
CA MET A 217 2.77 -7.44 4.98
C MET A 217 1.69 -8.41 4.48
N ALA A 218 1.75 -9.68 4.89
CA ALA A 218 0.84 -10.73 4.44
C ALA A 218 -0.54 -10.66 5.12
N GLY A 219 -0.59 -10.17 6.37
CA GLY A 219 -1.80 -10.05 7.16
C GLY A 219 -2.29 -11.34 7.80
N PHE A 220 -1.42 -12.35 7.90
CA PHE A 220 -1.67 -13.61 8.61
C PHE A 220 -0.39 -14.13 9.25
N VAL A 221 -0.54 -14.99 10.28
CA VAL A 221 0.57 -15.58 11.01
C VAL A 221 1.23 -16.69 10.19
N LEU A 222 2.56 -16.60 10.06
CA LEU A 222 3.37 -17.60 9.38
C LEU A 222 3.79 -18.72 10.36
N GLY A 223 3.55 -19.97 9.97
CA GLY A 223 4.12 -21.11 10.67
C GLY A 223 5.64 -21.22 10.48
N LEU A 224 6.27 -22.22 11.14
CA LEU A 224 7.68 -22.54 10.91
C LEU A 224 7.82 -23.43 9.67
N THR A 225 8.91 -23.25 8.90
CA THR A 225 9.23 -24.18 7.80
C THR A 225 9.74 -25.50 8.36
N ARG A 226 9.36 -26.63 7.75
CA ARG A 226 10.10 -27.88 7.95
C ARG A 226 11.44 -27.74 7.19
N LEU A 227 12.54 -27.67 7.92
CA LEU A 227 13.87 -27.72 7.33
C LEU A 227 14.25 -29.21 7.25
N ASN A 228 14.34 -29.73 6.03
CA ASN A 228 14.91 -31.06 5.74
C ASN A 228 16.43 -31.03 5.92
#